data_973720d01e3ff1fcf95ca6c5e0bfede2
#
_entry.id   973720d01e3ff1fcf95ca6c5e0bfede2
#
_cell.length_a   1.000
_cell.length_b   1.000
_cell.length_c   1.000
_cell.angle_alpha   90.00
_cell.angle_beta   90.00
_cell.angle_gamma   90.00
#
_symmetry.space_group_name_H-M   'P 1'
#
loop_
_entity.id
_entity.type
_entity.pdbx_description
1 polymer ?
#
loop_
_entity_poly.entity_id
_entity_poly.type
_entity_poly.pdbx_seq_one_letter_code
_entity_poly.pdbx_strand_id
1 'polypeptide(L)'
;FLEVNSSPGTEGIEDATKMNIAKEVITHFANGDNRYSVPTECGFKEILTIKPFGDLISKFDTGNSGMPVIHADKFKINGKKITWTLLGKTITSDIIKTEKISVGGLRDYEETRYVVKLDVKFAGGFYKDVEFTIDDREDRTPILLDRAFMKRLNVMVNPQRKYVITTKYSID
;
A
#
# COMPACT_ATOMS: atom_id res chain seq x y z
N PHE A 1 24.48 25.27 9.65
CA PHE A 1 23.41 26.10 9.04
C PHE A 1 23.54 25.96 7.54
N LEU A 2 22.55 25.39 6.87
CA LEU A 2 22.46 25.43 5.41
C LEU A 2 21.69 26.71 5.06
N GLU A 3 22.28 27.58 4.26
CA GLU A 3 21.62 28.75 3.72
C GLU A 3 20.53 28.28 2.73
N VAL A 4 19.30 28.74 2.93
CA VAL A 4 18.24 28.56 1.97
C VAL A 4 18.24 29.75 1.02
N ASN A 5 18.76 29.56 -0.18
CA ASN A 5 18.74 30.57 -1.22
C ASN A 5 17.38 30.51 -1.96
N SER A 6 16.57 31.56 -1.81
CA SER A 6 15.25 31.67 -2.49
C SER A 6 15.37 31.98 -4.00
N SER A 7 16.54 32.33 -4.48
CA SER A 7 16.83 32.61 -5.89
C SER A 7 18.22 32.07 -6.28
N PRO A 8 18.36 30.74 -6.36
CA PRO A 8 19.66 30.15 -6.73
C PRO A 8 19.98 30.55 -8.18
N GLY A 9 21.16 31.19 -8.38
CA GLY A 9 21.71 31.45 -9.71
C GLY A 9 22.11 30.12 -10.36
N THR A 10 21.67 29.89 -11.57
CA THR A 10 22.01 28.67 -12.35
C THR A 10 23.13 28.91 -13.37
N GLU A 11 23.52 30.17 -13.60
CA GLU A 11 24.45 30.60 -14.65
C GLU A 11 25.77 29.82 -14.66
N GLY A 12 26.40 29.64 -13.50
CA GLY A 12 27.67 28.92 -13.42
C GLY A 12 27.54 27.43 -13.79
N ILE A 13 26.43 26.81 -13.46
CA ILE A 13 26.16 25.42 -13.80
C ILE A 13 25.80 25.29 -15.29
N GLU A 14 25.02 26.22 -15.81
CA GLU A 14 24.62 26.28 -17.22
C GLU A 14 25.85 26.51 -18.12
N ASP A 15 26.76 27.38 -17.71
CA ASP A 15 28.03 27.61 -18.42
C ASP A 15 28.92 26.37 -18.43
N ALA A 16 29.04 25.68 -17.30
CA ALA A 16 29.88 24.50 -17.18
C ALA A 16 29.29 23.28 -17.91
N THR A 17 27.95 23.09 -17.87
CA THR A 17 27.28 21.90 -18.41
C THR A 17 26.71 22.08 -19.80
N LYS A 18 26.57 23.33 -20.25
CA LYS A 18 25.84 23.73 -21.47
C LYS A 18 24.38 23.28 -21.46
N MET A 19 23.82 23.04 -20.31
CA MET A 19 22.40 22.64 -20.10
C MET A 19 21.60 23.84 -19.63
N ASN A 20 20.40 24.02 -20.14
CA ASN A 20 19.45 25.00 -19.61
C ASN A 20 18.77 24.40 -18.36
N ILE A 21 19.31 24.70 -17.19
CA ILE A 21 18.86 24.13 -15.90
C ILE A 21 17.40 24.52 -15.61
N ALA A 22 17.00 25.75 -15.91
CA ALA A 22 15.62 26.19 -15.71
C ALA A 22 14.64 25.35 -16.54
N LYS A 23 14.98 25.06 -17.81
CA LYS A 23 14.17 24.19 -18.68
C LYS A 23 14.09 22.76 -18.14
N GLU A 24 15.21 22.21 -17.70
CA GLU A 24 15.24 20.85 -17.14
C GLU A 24 14.37 20.74 -15.88
N VAL A 25 14.45 21.72 -14.98
CA VAL A 25 13.62 21.79 -13.76
C VAL A 25 12.14 21.88 -14.14
N ILE A 26 11.76 22.79 -15.03
CA ILE A 26 10.36 22.94 -15.47
C ILE A 26 9.86 21.65 -16.14
N THR A 27 10.68 21.06 -17.02
CA THR A 27 10.33 19.81 -17.72
C THR A 27 10.13 18.66 -16.73
N HIS A 28 10.99 18.56 -15.69
CA HIS A 28 10.88 17.58 -14.64
C HIS A 28 9.54 17.69 -13.89
N PHE A 29 9.15 18.90 -13.48
CA PHE A 29 7.86 19.13 -12.81
C PHE A 29 6.67 18.93 -13.76
N ALA A 30 6.76 19.37 -15.01
CA ALA A 30 5.69 19.22 -15.99
C ALA A 30 5.42 17.75 -16.35
N ASN A 31 6.45 16.92 -16.36
CA ASN A 31 6.32 15.48 -16.64
C ASN A 31 5.82 14.68 -15.42
N GLY A 32 5.59 15.31 -14.27
CA GLY A 32 5.12 14.66 -13.04
C GLY A 32 6.11 13.64 -12.47
N ASP A 33 7.38 13.76 -12.80
CA ASP A 33 8.45 12.87 -12.32
C ASP A 33 8.81 13.24 -10.86
N ASN A 34 7.88 12.95 -9.95
CA ASN A 34 8.00 13.22 -8.53
C ASN A 34 8.90 12.18 -7.83
N ARG A 35 10.12 11.98 -8.30
CA ARG A 35 11.09 11.05 -7.69
C ARG A 35 11.42 11.38 -6.23
N TYR A 36 11.07 12.56 -5.79
CA TYR A 36 11.32 13.06 -4.43
C TYR A 36 10.05 13.50 -3.71
N SER A 37 8.90 12.86 -4.00
CA SER A 37 7.73 13.11 -3.16
C SER A 37 8.05 12.68 -1.73
N VAL A 38 7.96 13.62 -0.80
CA VAL A 38 8.16 13.32 0.63
C VAL A 38 7.09 12.31 1.03
N PRO A 39 7.47 11.15 1.61
CA PRO A 39 6.49 10.19 2.07
C PRO A 39 5.56 10.81 3.10
N THR A 40 4.27 10.53 2.97
CA THR A 40 3.28 10.96 3.96
C THR A 40 3.40 10.08 5.20
N GLU A 41 3.48 10.70 6.38
CA GLU A 41 3.43 9.95 7.63
C GLU A 41 2.07 9.29 7.79
N CYS A 42 2.05 7.98 8.05
CA CYS A 42 0.86 7.22 8.43
C CYS A 42 1.08 6.50 9.76
N GLY A 43 0.00 6.10 10.41
CA GLY A 43 0.06 5.27 11.60
C GLY A 43 0.35 3.80 11.24
N PHE A 44 0.75 2.98 12.24
CA PHE A 44 0.90 1.54 12.03
C PHE A 44 -0.45 0.82 11.84
N LYS A 45 -1.57 1.48 12.14
CA LYS A 45 -2.94 1.10 11.76
C LYS A 45 -3.63 2.28 11.10
N GLU A 46 -4.28 2.02 9.98
CA GLU A 46 -5.10 2.97 9.23
C GLU A 46 -6.37 2.26 8.71
N ILE A 47 -7.32 3.02 8.18
CA ILE A 47 -8.53 2.47 7.59
C ILE A 47 -8.40 2.45 6.08
N LEU A 48 -8.63 1.29 5.46
CA LEU A 48 -8.76 1.12 4.02
C LEU A 48 -10.23 0.82 3.68
N THR A 49 -10.75 1.42 2.62
CA THR A 49 -12.07 1.04 2.10
C THR A 49 -11.90 0.02 1.00
N ILE A 50 -12.52 -1.16 1.13
CA ILE A 50 -12.53 -2.24 0.13
C ILE A 50 -13.96 -2.66 -0.17
N LYS A 51 -14.39 -2.52 -1.43
CA LYS A 51 -15.72 -2.99 -1.83
C LYS A 51 -15.77 -4.51 -1.95
N PRO A 52 -16.86 -5.18 -1.52
CA PRO A 52 -18.09 -4.61 -0.95
C PRO A 52 -18.05 -4.48 0.59
N PHE A 53 -16.91 -4.72 1.23
CA PHE A 53 -16.82 -4.84 2.69
C PHE A 53 -16.95 -3.49 3.40
N GLY A 54 -16.51 -2.40 2.77
CA GLY A 54 -16.46 -1.07 3.37
C GLY A 54 -15.12 -0.78 4.04
N ASP A 55 -15.16 -0.05 5.13
CA ASP A 55 -13.98 0.39 5.85
C ASP A 55 -13.43 -0.72 6.75
N LEU A 56 -12.16 -1.05 6.56
CA LEU A 56 -11.45 -2.11 7.25
C LEU A 56 -10.20 -1.58 7.92
N ILE A 57 -9.99 -1.94 9.18
CA ILE A 57 -8.73 -1.63 9.88
C ILE A 57 -7.61 -2.44 9.23
N SER A 58 -6.54 -1.73 8.89
CA SER A 58 -5.38 -2.29 8.21
C SER A 58 -4.12 -2.04 9.04
N LYS A 59 -3.31 -3.08 9.23
CA LYS A 59 -1.99 -2.97 9.84
C LYS A 59 -0.94 -2.78 8.74
N PHE A 60 -0.15 -1.74 8.85
CA PHE A 60 0.99 -1.43 7.99
C PHE A 60 2.22 -2.15 8.57
N ASP A 61 2.55 -3.32 8.05
CA ASP A 61 3.59 -4.19 8.61
C ASP A 61 4.90 -4.06 7.85
N THR A 62 5.81 -3.24 8.35
CA THR A 62 7.14 -3.02 7.76
C THR A 62 8.02 -4.27 7.74
N GLY A 63 7.67 -5.30 8.52
CA GLY A 63 8.30 -6.62 8.49
C GLY A 63 7.80 -7.52 7.39
N ASN A 64 6.59 -7.25 6.81
CA ASN A 64 6.03 -8.05 5.74
C ASN A 64 6.68 -7.71 4.39
N SER A 65 7.49 -8.63 3.87
CA SER A 65 8.11 -8.54 2.54
C SER A 65 7.36 -9.32 1.46
N GLY A 66 6.29 -10.03 1.84
CA GLY A 66 5.48 -10.84 0.94
C GLY A 66 4.40 -10.03 0.22
N MET A 67 3.16 -10.44 0.36
CA MET A 67 1.98 -9.79 -0.22
C MET A 67 1.04 -9.27 0.86
N PRO A 68 0.16 -8.32 0.53
CA PRO A 68 -0.94 -7.94 1.41
C PRO A 68 -1.81 -9.16 1.72
N VAL A 69 -2.31 -9.23 2.95
CA VAL A 69 -3.20 -10.30 3.41
C VAL A 69 -4.55 -9.71 3.76
N ILE A 70 -5.63 -10.36 3.33
CA ILE A 70 -7.00 -10.07 3.77
C ILE A 70 -7.58 -11.25 4.51
N HIS A 71 -8.26 -10.98 5.64
CA HIS A 71 -8.94 -11.99 6.43
C HIS A 71 -10.14 -12.57 5.71
N ALA A 72 -10.36 -13.86 5.88
CA ALA A 72 -11.61 -14.54 5.53
C ALA A 72 -12.06 -15.42 6.70
N ASP A 73 -13.27 -15.16 7.22
CA ASP A 73 -13.88 -15.98 8.27
C ASP A 73 -14.01 -17.45 7.83
N LYS A 74 -14.26 -17.65 6.55
CA LYS A 74 -14.33 -18.95 5.85
C LYS A 74 -14.20 -18.76 4.35
N PHE A 75 -13.71 -19.79 3.67
CA PHE A 75 -13.66 -19.80 2.21
C PHE A 75 -13.85 -21.20 1.64
N LYS A 76 -14.28 -21.27 0.38
CA LYS A 76 -14.44 -22.50 -0.40
C LYS A 76 -13.94 -22.30 -1.82
N ILE A 77 -13.13 -23.25 -2.30
CA ILE A 77 -12.61 -23.25 -3.66
C ILE A 77 -13.53 -24.04 -4.59
N ASN A 78 -13.78 -23.47 -5.77
CA ASN A 78 -14.48 -24.14 -6.86
C ASN A 78 -13.77 -23.82 -8.20
N GLY A 79 -12.89 -24.72 -8.62
CA GLY A 79 -12.05 -24.52 -9.79
C GLY A 79 -11.13 -23.30 -9.64
N LYS A 80 -11.27 -22.33 -10.54
CA LYS A 80 -10.51 -21.08 -10.52
C LYS A 80 -11.17 -19.95 -9.71
N LYS A 81 -12.21 -20.26 -8.93
CA LYS A 81 -12.92 -19.30 -8.11
C LYS A 81 -12.82 -19.64 -6.64
N ILE A 82 -12.78 -18.60 -5.81
CA ILE A 82 -12.86 -18.69 -4.36
C ILE A 82 -14.08 -17.91 -3.88
N THR A 83 -14.96 -18.58 -3.14
CA THR A 83 -16.06 -17.95 -2.42
C THR A 83 -15.66 -17.82 -0.97
N TRP A 84 -15.66 -16.59 -0.44
CA TRP A 84 -15.16 -16.29 0.88
C TRP A 84 -15.99 -15.23 1.59
N THR A 85 -15.94 -15.23 2.91
CA THR A 85 -16.75 -14.38 3.78
C THR A 85 -15.82 -13.52 4.65
N LEU A 86 -16.16 -12.24 4.78
CA LEU A 86 -15.55 -11.31 5.72
C LEU A 86 -16.63 -10.40 6.32
N LEU A 87 -16.67 -10.29 7.64
CA LEU A 87 -17.67 -9.49 8.37
C LEU A 87 -19.12 -9.80 7.94
N GLY A 88 -19.45 -11.07 7.78
CA GLY A 88 -20.76 -11.54 7.38
C GLY A 88 -21.14 -11.32 5.91
N LYS A 89 -20.30 -10.67 5.10
CA LYS A 89 -20.48 -10.49 3.66
C LYS A 89 -19.73 -11.56 2.88
N THR A 90 -20.43 -12.26 1.99
CA THR A 90 -19.85 -13.32 1.16
C THR A 90 -19.71 -12.83 -0.27
N ILE A 91 -18.54 -13.04 -0.87
CA ILE A 91 -18.28 -12.76 -2.29
C ILE A 91 -17.58 -13.93 -2.97
N THR A 92 -17.61 -13.93 -4.30
CA THR A 92 -16.83 -14.85 -5.12
C THR A 92 -15.85 -14.07 -5.97
N SER A 93 -14.60 -14.45 -5.90
CA SER A 93 -13.49 -13.83 -6.63
C SER A 93 -12.80 -14.86 -7.53
N ASP A 94 -12.16 -14.40 -8.61
CA ASP A 94 -11.27 -15.23 -9.39
C ASP A 94 -9.94 -15.42 -8.64
N ILE A 95 -9.46 -16.65 -8.63
CA ILE A 95 -8.11 -16.96 -8.14
C ILE A 95 -7.11 -16.60 -9.23
N ILE A 96 -6.26 -15.61 -8.98
CA ILE A 96 -5.26 -15.13 -9.94
C ILE A 96 -4.05 -16.05 -9.97
N LYS A 97 -3.61 -16.47 -8.78
CA LYS A 97 -2.50 -17.41 -8.58
C LYS A 97 -2.55 -17.98 -7.16
N THR A 98 -1.65 -18.88 -6.87
CA THR A 98 -1.38 -19.37 -5.51
C THR A 98 0.03 -18.98 -5.10
N GLU A 99 0.21 -18.65 -3.84
CA GLU A 99 1.51 -18.32 -3.25
C GLU A 99 1.85 -19.32 -2.13
N LYS A 100 3.08 -19.78 -2.11
CA LYS A 100 3.61 -20.55 -0.99
C LYS A 100 4.26 -19.60 0.00
N ILE A 101 3.81 -19.65 1.23
CA ILE A 101 4.24 -18.73 2.30
C ILE A 101 4.83 -19.54 3.44
N SER A 102 6.06 -19.19 3.85
CA SER A 102 6.64 -19.72 5.07
C SER A 102 6.09 -18.96 6.27
N VAL A 103 5.37 -19.65 7.15
CA VAL A 103 4.72 -19.03 8.30
C VAL A 103 5.71 -18.94 9.47
N GLY A 104 5.85 -17.72 10.02
CA GLY A 104 6.56 -17.51 11.29
C GLY A 104 8.08 -17.73 11.26
N GLY A 105 8.71 -17.72 10.09
CA GLY A 105 10.16 -17.96 9.98
C GLY A 105 10.57 -19.43 10.20
N LEU A 106 9.62 -20.33 10.38
CA LEU A 106 9.86 -21.78 10.42
C LEU A 106 10.07 -22.26 8.99
N ARG A 107 11.30 -22.68 8.68
CA ARG A 107 11.69 -23.11 7.31
C ARG A 107 10.91 -24.33 6.80
N ASP A 108 10.27 -25.07 7.67
CA ASP A 108 9.64 -26.36 7.37
C ASP A 108 8.12 -26.31 7.28
N TYR A 109 7.49 -25.14 7.45
CA TYR A 109 6.04 -25.01 7.35
C TYR A 109 5.68 -24.05 6.21
N GLU A 110 5.33 -24.66 5.06
CA GLU A 110 4.81 -23.94 3.89
C GLU A 110 3.28 -24.04 3.86
N GLU A 111 2.64 -22.91 3.74
CA GLU A 111 1.20 -22.80 3.51
C GLU A 111 0.93 -22.29 2.10
N THR A 112 -0.04 -22.87 1.42
CA THR A 112 -0.50 -22.37 0.11
C THR A 112 -1.66 -21.41 0.32
N ARG A 113 -1.50 -20.15 -0.12
CA ARG A 113 -2.53 -19.13 -0.08
C ARG A 113 -3.03 -18.77 -1.47
N TYR A 114 -4.30 -18.43 -1.56
CA TYR A 114 -4.95 -18.03 -2.80
C TYR A 114 -4.91 -16.51 -2.94
N VAL A 115 -4.58 -16.05 -4.15
CA VAL A 115 -4.47 -14.61 -4.45
C VAL A 115 -5.69 -14.15 -5.23
N VAL A 116 -6.29 -13.06 -4.75
CA VAL A 116 -7.42 -12.37 -5.39
C VAL A 116 -7.06 -10.91 -5.64
N LYS A 117 -7.79 -10.25 -6.56
CA LYS A 117 -7.66 -8.82 -6.82
C LYS A 117 -8.83 -8.06 -6.21
N LEU A 118 -8.53 -6.98 -5.52
CA LEU A 118 -9.51 -6.10 -4.91
C LEU A 118 -9.17 -4.64 -5.18
N ASP A 119 -10.20 -3.81 -5.28
CA ASP A 119 -10.04 -2.37 -5.39
C ASP A 119 -10.00 -1.72 -4.01
N VAL A 120 -9.01 -0.89 -3.78
CA VAL A 120 -8.71 -0.25 -2.51
C VAL A 120 -8.82 1.26 -2.62
N LYS A 121 -9.48 1.89 -1.64
CA LYS A 121 -9.40 3.35 -1.43
C LYS A 121 -8.61 3.63 -0.16
N PHE A 122 -7.69 4.58 -0.24
CA PHE A 122 -6.91 5.04 0.90
C PHE A 122 -6.47 6.49 0.69
N ALA A 123 -6.65 7.34 1.70
CA ALA A 123 -6.18 8.73 1.70
C ALA A 123 -6.59 9.53 0.44
N GLY A 124 -7.83 9.34 -0.03
CA GLY A 124 -8.35 9.98 -1.25
C GLY A 124 -7.89 9.31 -2.56
N GLY A 125 -6.89 8.41 -2.53
CA GLY A 125 -6.44 7.64 -3.67
C GLY A 125 -7.30 6.40 -3.95
N PHE A 126 -7.35 5.97 -5.21
CA PHE A 126 -8.01 4.74 -5.65
C PHE A 126 -7.00 3.83 -6.35
N TYR A 127 -6.85 2.62 -5.82
CA TYR A 127 -5.86 1.63 -6.26
C TYR A 127 -6.60 0.40 -6.77
N LYS A 128 -6.62 0.23 -8.08
CA LYS A 128 -7.27 -0.91 -8.76
C LYS A 128 -6.41 -2.16 -8.69
N ASP A 129 -7.08 -3.29 -8.71
CA ASP A 129 -6.48 -4.62 -8.89
C ASP A 129 -5.33 -4.92 -7.91
N VAL A 130 -5.46 -4.48 -6.66
CA VAL A 130 -4.47 -4.79 -5.62
C VAL A 130 -4.58 -6.28 -5.29
N GLU A 131 -3.46 -6.98 -5.38
CA GLU A 131 -3.40 -8.41 -5.08
C GLU A 131 -3.33 -8.65 -3.57
N PHE A 132 -4.22 -9.49 -3.07
CA PHE A 132 -4.26 -9.93 -1.68
C PHE A 132 -4.22 -11.45 -1.60
N THR A 133 -3.45 -11.98 -0.66
CA THR A 133 -3.61 -13.36 -0.23
C THR A 133 -4.78 -13.46 0.75
N ILE A 134 -5.60 -14.51 0.62
CA ILE A 134 -6.67 -14.82 1.57
C ILE A 134 -6.12 -15.73 2.66
N ASP A 135 -6.43 -15.40 3.92
CA ASP A 135 -6.00 -16.14 5.09
C ASP A 135 -7.03 -16.02 6.23
N ASP A 136 -7.15 -17.03 7.07
CA ASP A 136 -7.83 -16.93 8.34
C ASP A 136 -6.91 -16.24 9.35
N ARG A 137 -7.23 -15.00 9.68
CA ARG A 137 -6.45 -14.17 10.60
C ARG A 137 -7.05 -14.10 12.01
N GLU A 138 -8.15 -14.83 12.23
CA GLU A 138 -8.88 -14.87 13.52
C GLU A 138 -8.97 -13.47 14.17
N ASP A 139 -8.56 -13.32 15.44
CA ASP A 139 -8.64 -12.06 16.22
C ASP A 139 -7.67 -10.96 15.79
N ARG A 140 -7.01 -11.11 14.65
CA ARG A 140 -6.05 -10.12 14.14
C ARG A 140 -6.76 -9.04 13.31
N THR A 141 -6.03 -7.97 13.05
CA THR A 141 -6.48 -6.91 12.13
C THR A 141 -6.84 -7.52 10.76
N PRO A 142 -8.03 -7.21 10.20
CA PRO A 142 -8.52 -7.82 8.96
C PRO A 142 -7.57 -7.72 7.77
N ILE A 143 -6.80 -6.64 7.69
CA ILE A 143 -5.84 -6.42 6.62
C ILE A 143 -4.44 -6.29 7.19
N LEU A 144 -3.49 -6.98 6.56
CA LEU A 144 -2.06 -6.80 6.77
C LEU A 144 -1.45 -6.32 5.46
N LEU A 145 -0.86 -5.13 5.46
CA LEU A 145 -0.17 -4.59 4.29
C LEU A 145 1.31 -4.94 4.30
N ASP A 146 1.87 -5.08 3.11
CA ASP A 146 3.27 -5.34 2.87
C ASP A 146 4.05 -4.06 2.50
N ARG A 147 5.38 -4.19 2.46
CA ARG A 147 6.28 -3.07 2.12
C ARG A 147 6.11 -2.57 0.68
N ALA A 148 5.79 -3.45 -0.27
CA ALA A 148 5.62 -3.05 -1.67
C ALA A 148 4.38 -2.16 -1.84
N PHE A 149 3.27 -2.50 -1.18
CA PHE A 149 2.08 -1.67 -1.22
C PHE A 149 2.28 -0.35 -0.48
N MET A 150 2.95 -0.35 0.69
CA MET A 150 3.32 0.89 1.40
C MET A 150 4.19 1.83 0.53
N LYS A 151 5.15 1.27 -0.22
CA LYS A 151 5.93 2.04 -1.19
C LYS A 151 5.05 2.64 -2.29
N ARG A 152 4.09 1.87 -2.82
CA ARG A 152 3.11 2.36 -3.81
C ARG A 152 2.25 3.50 -3.26
N LEU A 153 1.91 3.46 -1.97
CA LEU A 153 1.18 4.52 -1.27
C LEU A 153 2.05 5.75 -0.96
N ASN A 154 3.37 5.64 -1.12
CA ASN A 154 4.34 6.65 -0.71
C ASN A 154 4.17 7.09 0.75
N VAL A 155 4.12 6.14 1.67
CA VAL A 155 3.93 6.40 3.10
C VAL A 155 5.14 5.97 3.93
N MET A 156 5.34 6.67 5.04
CA MET A 156 6.28 6.33 6.11
C MET A 156 5.49 5.99 7.37
N VAL A 157 5.69 4.77 7.88
CA VAL A 157 4.93 4.26 9.02
C VAL A 157 5.52 4.77 10.35
N ASN A 158 4.70 5.45 11.14
CA ASN A 158 5.03 5.78 12.53
C ASN A 158 4.50 4.69 13.46
N PRO A 159 5.38 3.92 14.12
CA PRO A 159 4.97 2.79 14.97
C PRO A 159 4.30 3.23 16.27
N GLN A 160 4.39 4.50 16.65
CA GLN A 160 3.79 5.03 17.87
C GLN A 160 2.36 5.55 17.67
N ARG A 161 1.88 5.67 16.41
CA ARG A 161 0.62 6.33 16.09
C ARG A 161 -0.33 5.42 15.33
N LYS A 162 -1.62 5.64 15.50
CA LYS A 162 -2.72 5.00 14.75
C LYS A 162 -3.59 6.08 14.10
N TYR A 163 -4.17 5.78 12.95
CA TYR A 163 -5.16 6.63 12.29
C TYR A 163 -4.68 8.06 12.06
N VAL A 164 -3.43 8.22 11.60
CA VAL A 164 -2.82 9.53 11.35
C VAL A 164 -3.41 10.17 10.10
N ILE A 165 -3.56 9.37 9.04
CA ILE A 165 -4.11 9.81 7.76
C ILE A 165 -5.63 9.72 7.80
N THR A 166 -6.19 8.60 8.21
CA THR A 166 -7.63 8.32 8.09
C THR A 166 -8.48 9.14 9.04
N THR A 167 -7.93 9.59 10.18
CA THR A 167 -8.62 10.56 11.05
C THR A 167 -8.89 11.89 10.34
N LYS A 168 -8.04 12.29 9.40
CA LYS A 168 -8.23 13.52 8.61
C LYS A 168 -9.33 13.40 7.55
N TYR A 169 -9.67 12.18 7.14
CA TYR A 169 -10.64 11.89 6.08
C TYR A 169 -11.97 11.34 6.60
N SER A 170 -12.08 11.12 7.92
CA SER A 170 -13.29 10.63 8.59
C SER A 170 -14.21 11.74 9.10
N ILE A 171 -13.99 13.00 8.70
CA ILE A 171 -14.74 14.18 9.16
C ILE A 171 -15.57 14.76 7.98
N ASP A 172 -16.11 13.89 7.12
CA ASP A 172 -17.15 14.29 6.16
C ASP A 172 -18.38 13.37 6.29
#